data_b3b74701ce89666d2970391f7c08b3b2
#
_entry.id   b3b74701ce89666d2970391f7c08b3b2
#
_cell.length_a   1.000
_cell.length_b   1.000
_cell.length_c   1.000
_cell.angle_alpha   90.00
_cell.angle_beta   90.00
_cell.angle_gamma   90.00
#
_symmetry.space_group_name_H-M   'P 1'
#
loop_
_entity.id
_entity.type
_entity.pdbx_description
1 polymer ?
#
loop_
_entity_poly.entity_id
_entity_poly.type
_entity_poly.pdbx_seq_one_letter_code
_entity_poly.pdbx_strand_id
1 'polypeptide(L)'
;SNPVAQFGAYNLTEAAAEACDGVVAVSSRWLPGDANIPDTTSIFVQVLDANGRLLTQADGPPLGIRPVLLAASPDDLLVDLREMKLAAGETAVPHTVLVGVYDFTSGARRPASDAAGQPLPDDAWRFPIGTCP
;
A
#
# COMPACT_ATOMS: atom_id res chain seq x y z
N SER A 1 6.36 -8.28 -15.00
CA SER A 1 6.27 -9.25 -13.91
C SER A 1 4.81 -9.47 -13.51
N ASN A 2 4.53 -10.61 -12.93
CA ASN A 2 3.18 -10.92 -12.47
C ASN A 2 2.87 -10.12 -11.20
N PRO A 3 1.63 -9.64 -11.02
CA PRO A 3 1.25 -8.97 -9.79
C PRO A 3 1.24 -9.95 -8.61
N VAL A 4 1.60 -9.44 -7.42
CA VAL A 4 1.48 -10.22 -6.18
C VAL A 4 0.06 -10.13 -5.62
N ALA A 5 -0.66 -9.05 -5.94
CA ALA A 5 -2.04 -8.84 -5.52
C ALA A 5 -2.76 -7.97 -6.54
N GLN A 6 -4.09 -8.11 -6.60
CA GLN A 6 -4.96 -7.32 -7.46
C GLN A 6 -6.04 -6.66 -6.63
N PHE A 7 -6.29 -5.37 -6.90
CA PHE A 7 -7.28 -4.55 -6.21
C PHE A 7 -8.22 -3.95 -7.27
N GLY A 8 -9.10 -4.78 -7.82
CA GLY A 8 -9.85 -4.41 -9.01
C GLY A 8 -8.91 -4.29 -10.20
N ALA A 9 -8.91 -3.15 -10.86
CA ALA A 9 -8.01 -2.89 -12.00
C ALA A 9 -6.56 -2.59 -11.56
N TYR A 10 -6.33 -2.23 -10.29
CA TYR A 10 -5.00 -1.98 -9.77
C TYR A 10 -4.25 -3.28 -9.52
N ASN A 11 -3.05 -3.38 -10.06
CA ASN A 11 -2.17 -4.52 -9.86
C ASN A 11 -0.95 -4.09 -9.06
N LEU A 12 -0.77 -4.70 -7.89
CA LEU A 12 0.43 -4.51 -7.08
C LEU A 12 1.49 -5.51 -7.56
N THR A 13 2.60 -5.00 -8.08
CA THR A 13 3.66 -5.87 -8.63
C THR A 13 4.75 -6.14 -7.62
N GLU A 14 5.02 -5.20 -6.71
CA GLU A 14 6.08 -5.33 -5.71
C GLU A 14 5.78 -4.42 -4.53
N ALA A 15 6.14 -4.87 -3.33
CA ALA A 15 6.08 -4.06 -2.12
C ALA A 15 7.20 -4.47 -1.17
N ALA A 16 7.79 -3.49 -0.51
CA ALA A 16 8.87 -3.71 0.45
C ALA A 16 8.84 -2.63 1.53
N ALA A 17 9.33 -2.96 2.72
CA ALA A 17 9.39 -2.02 3.83
C ALA A 17 10.63 -2.24 4.68
N GLU A 18 11.20 -1.15 5.20
CA GLU A 18 12.31 -1.16 6.16
C GLU A 18 12.00 -0.23 7.32
N ALA A 19 12.32 -0.67 8.54
CA ALA A 19 12.24 0.14 9.74
C ALA A 19 13.66 0.52 10.19
N CYS A 20 13.89 1.80 10.40
CA CYS A 20 15.20 2.34 10.73
C CYS A 20 15.03 3.61 11.55
N ASP A 21 15.57 3.61 12.79
CA ASP A 21 15.58 4.78 13.67
C ASP A 21 14.20 5.44 13.88
N GLY A 22 13.18 4.62 14.11
CA GLY A 22 11.83 5.12 14.37
C GLY A 22 11.05 5.55 13.13
N VAL A 23 11.59 5.27 11.95
CA VAL A 23 10.94 5.56 10.66
C VAL A 23 10.72 4.26 9.90
N VAL A 24 9.53 4.09 9.36
CA VAL A 24 9.23 2.96 8.46
C VAL A 24 9.09 3.52 7.05
N ALA A 25 9.95 3.05 6.15
CA ALA A 25 9.89 3.39 4.73
C ALA A 25 9.21 2.26 3.97
N VAL A 26 8.16 2.58 3.24
CA VAL A 26 7.39 1.60 2.47
C VAL A 26 7.41 1.98 1.00
N SER A 27 7.82 1.05 0.15
CA SER A 27 7.75 1.21 -1.30
C SER A 27 6.75 0.21 -1.87
N SER A 28 6.00 0.65 -2.88
CA SER A 28 5.09 -0.22 -3.62
C SER A 28 5.07 0.17 -5.09
N ARG A 29 4.94 -0.82 -5.96
CA ARG A 29 4.91 -0.63 -7.41
C ARG A 29 3.61 -1.17 -7.96
N TRP A 30 2.97 -0.37 -8.79
CA TRP A 30 1.61 -0.59 -9.26
C TRP A 30 1.51 -0.45 -10.76
N LEU A 31 0.73 -1.34 -11.37
CA LEU A 31 0.25 -1.17 -12.74
C LEU A 31 -1.25 -0.93 -12.66
N PRO A 32 -1.75 0.22 -13.11
CA PRO A 32 -3.17 0.53 -13.00
C PRO A 32 -4.09 -0.45 -13.71
N GLY A 33 -3.67 -0.98 -14.86
CA GLY A 33 -4.49 -1.90 -15.64
C GLY A 33 -5.67 -1.25 -16.36
N ASP A 34 -6.06 -0.05 -15.96
CA ASP A 34 -7.15 0.72 -16.55
C ASP A 34 -6.82 2.21 -16.39
N ALA A 35 -6.85 2.97 -17.50
CA ALA A 35 -6.59 4.40 -17.48
C ALA A 35 -7.76 5.21 -16.90
N ASN A 36 -8.94 4.61 -16.76
CA ASN A 36 -10.15 5.26 -16.23
C ASN A 36 -10.29 5.07 -14.73
N ILE A 37 -9.21 5.28 -13.99
CA ILE A 37 -9.23 5.17 -12.53
C ILE A 37 -9.94 6.39 -11.95
N PRO A 38 -10.97 6.21 -11.10
CA PRO A 38 -11.62 7.34 -10.44
C PRO A 38 -10.63 8.19 -9.64
N ASP A 39 -10.77 9.51 -9.69
CA ASP A 39 -9.90 10.44 -8.97
C ASP A 39 -10.08 10.39 -7.44
N THR A 40 -11.10 9.67 -6.96
CA THR A 40 -11.32 9.40 -5.54
C THR A 40 -10.54 8.18 -5.03
N THR A 41 -9.78 7.53 -5.90
CA THR A 41 -8.98 6.36 -5.56
C THR A 41 -7.75 6.75 -4.75
N SER A 42 -7.50 6.04 -3.66
CA SER A 42 -6.38 6.27 -2.77
C SER A 42 -5.74 4.96 -2.36
N ILE A 43 -4.49 5.04 -1.92
CA ILE A 43 -3.78 3.90 -1.38
C ILE A 43 -3.70 4.07 0.14
N PHE A 44 -4.00 3.02 0.89
CA PHE A 44 -3.72 3.01 2.33
C PHE A 44 -2.48 2.17 2.60
N VAL A 45 -1.68 2.63 3.56
CA VAL A 45 -0.49 1.92 4.03
C VAL A 45 -0.55 1.95 5.55
N GLN A 46 -0.58 0.78 6.17
CA GLN A 46 -0.68 0.64 7.62
C GLN A 46 0.48 -0.19 8.14
N VAL A 47 1.07 0.24 9.26
CA VAL A 47 2.17 -0.46 9.93
C VAL A 47 1.65 -1.03 11.24
N LEU A 48 1.79 -2.33 11.40
CA LEU A 48 1.31 -3.07 12.57
C LEU A 48 2.47 -3.68 13.35
N ASP A 49 2.28 -3.87 14.66
CA ASP A 49 3.20 -4.68 15.47
C ASP A 49 2.90 -6.18 15.29
N ALA A 50 3.63 -7.03 16.00
CA ALA A 50 3.48 -8.50 15.91
C ALA A 50 2.11 -8.99 16.40
N ASN A 51 1.40 -8.18 17.18
CA ASN A 51 0.07 -8.51 17.71
C ASN A 51 -1.06 -7.93 16.85
N GLY A 52 -0.73 -7.26 15.75
CA GLY A 52 -1.72 -6.66 14.87
C GLY A 52 -2.17 -5.26 15.28
N ARG A 53 -1.52 -4.63 16.26
CA ARG A 53 -1.85 -3.27 16.68
C ARG A 53 -1.30 -2.25 15.68
N LEU A 54 -2.13 -1.31 15.28
CA LEU A 54 -1.74 -0.23 14.37
C LEU A 54 -0.76 0.73 15.07
N LEU A 55 0.43 0.90 14.48
CA LEU A 55 1.46 1.81 14.98
C LEU A 55 1.45 3.15 14.27
N THR A 56 1.29 3.13 12.96
CA THR A 56 1.22 4.33 12.13
C THR A 56 0.57 4.00 10.79
N GLN A 57 0.12 5.03 10.08
CA GLN A 57 -0.49 4.84 8.76
C GLN A 57 -0.26 6.07 7.90
N ALA A 58 -0.31 5.86 6.59
CA ALA A 58 -0.27 6.92 5.60
C ALA A 58 -1.25 6.59 4.50
N ASP A 59 -2.24 7.45 4.31
CA ASP A 59 -3.25 7.29 3.28
C ASP A 59 -3.11 8.43 2.27
N GLY A 60 -3.44 8.16 1.03
CA GLY A 60 -3.41 9.18 -0.01
C GLY A 60 -3.20 8.59 -1.39
N PRO A 61 -3.31 9.41 -2.44
CA PRO A 61 -3.05 8.96 -3.79
C PRO A 61 -1.56 8.63 -3.98
N PRO A 62 -1.21 7.78 -4.97
CA PRO A 62 0.19 7.45 -5.24
C PRO A 62 1.03 8.70 -5.42
N LEU A 63 2.18 8.77 -4.75
CA LEU A 63 3.10 9.92 -4.77
C LEU A 63 2.43 11.25 -4.42
N GLY A 64 1.28 11.24 -3.75
CA GLY A 64 0.51 12.45 -3.44
C GLY A 64 -0.23 13.07 -4.61
N ILE A 65 -0.24 12.42 -5.76
CA ILE A 65 -0.88 12.91 -7.00
C ILE A 65 -2.04 12.00 -7.36
N ARG A 66 -3.15 12.58 -7.82
CA ARG A 66 -4.32 11.80 -8.23
C ARG A 66 -3.96 10.82 -9.34
N PRO A 67 -4.43 9.55 -9.28
CA PRO A 67 -4.08 8.52 -10.27
C PRO A 67 -4.36 8.93 -11.71
N VAL A 68 -5.45 9.65 -11.96
CA VAL A 68 -5.82 10.10 -13.30
C VAL A 68 -4.75 11.02 -13.92
N LEU A 69 -3.94 11.68 -13.08
CA LEU A 69 -2.87 12.56 -13.55
C LEU A 69 -1.55 11.81 -13.74
N LEU A 70 -1.42 10.62 -13.16
CA LEU A 70 -0.19 9.82 -13.24
C LEU A 70 -0.23 8.81 -14.38
N ALA A 71 -1.35 8.12 -14.55
CA ALA A 71 -1.46 7.02 -15.49
C ALA A 71 -1.94 7.53 -16.85
N ALA A 72 -1.01 7.76 -17.76
CA ALA A 72 -1.33 8.06 -19.16
C ALA A 72 -1.71 6.79 -19.93
N SER A 73 -1.32 5.61 -19.44
CA SER A 73 -1.59 4.31 -20.04
C SER A 73 -1.75 3.26 -18.95
N PRO A 74 -2.57 2.20 -19.18
CA PRO A 74 -2.70 1.09 -18.22
C PRO A 74 -1.39 0.39 -17.90
N ASP A 75 -0.38 0.50 -18.78
CA ASP A 75 0.92 -0.13 -18.60
C ASP A 75 1.94 0.76 -17.87
N ASP A 76 1.56 1.97 -17.51
CA ASP A 76 2.44 2.88 -16.79
C ASP A 76 2.70 2.38 -15.37
N LEU A 77 3.96 2.16 -15.03
CA LEU A 77 4.35 1.74 -13.68
C LEU A 77 4.31 2.95 -12.75
N LEU A 78 3.54 2.82 -11.68
CA LEU A 78 3.48 3.82 -10.61
C LEU A 78 4.33 3.33 -9.43
N VAL A 79 5.26 4.17 -8.98
CA VAL A 79 6.09 3.86 -7.81
C VAL A 79 5.65 4.78 -6.67
N ASP A 80 5.25 4.18 -5.55
CA ASP A 80 4.84 4.91 -4.35
C ASP A 80 5.86 4.70 -3.25
N LEU A 81 6.33 5.81 -2.65
CA LEU A 81 7.28 5.80 -1.55
C LEU A 81 6.70 6.60 -0.41
N ARG A 82 6.64 5.99 0.78
CA ARG A 82 6.14 6.65 1.99
C ARG A 82 7.06 6.41 3.15
N GLU A 83 7.42 7.50 3.86
CA GLU A 83 8.16 7.43 5.10
C GLU A 83 7.22 7.81 6.24
N MET A 84 7.10 6.92 7.23
CA MET A 84 6.18 7.11 8.35
C MET A 84 6.96 7.08 9.65
N LYS A 85 6.81 8.14 10.44
CA LYS A 85 7.43 8.21 11.78
C LYS A 85 6.53 7.50 12.77
N LEU A 86 7.15 6.71 13.65
CA LEU A 86 6.44 6.16 14.81
C LEU A 86 6.20 7.28 15.82
N ALA A 87 5.13 7.12 16.61
CA ALA A 87 4.81 8.09 17.67
C ALA A 87 5.96 8.17 18.67
N ALA A 88 6.20 9.36 19.20
CA ALA A 88 7.20 9.57 20.24
C ALA A 88 6.88 8.68 21.45
N GLY A 89 7.88 7.94 21.95
CA GLY A 89 7.70 7.02 23.06
C GLY A 89 7.13 5.66 22.69
N GLU A 90 6.90 5.39 21.40
CA GLU A 90 6.43 4.08 20.96
C GLU A 90 7.52 3.04 21.19
N THR A 91 7.18 1.99 21.94
CA THR A 91 8.12 0.91 22.27
C THR A 91 7.89 -0.36 21.45
N ALA A 92 6.73 -0.46 20.79
CA ALA A 92 6.43 -1.63 19.94
C ALA A 92 7.28 -1.62 18.66
N VAL A 93 7.66 -2.82 18.23
CA VAL A 93 8.47 -3.01 17.04
C VAL A 93 7.56 -3.16 15.81
N PRO A 94 7.78 -2.37 14.74
CA PRO A 94 7.07 -2.57 13.49
C PRO A 94 7.34 -3.97 12.94
N HIS A 95 6.28 -4.68 12.56
CA HIS A 95 6.37 -6.07 12.15
C HIS A 95 5.81 -6.30 10.74
N THR A 96 4.64 -5.74 10.45
CA THR A 96 3.89 -6.04 9.22
C THR A 96 3.35 -4.76 8.61
N VAL A 97 3.35 -4.72 7.27
CA VAL A 97 2.69 -3.67 6.51
C VAL A 97 1.44 -4.25 5.84
N LEU A 98 0.36 -3.48 5.86
CA LEU A 98 -0.81 -3.69 5.03
C LEU A 98 -0.88 -2.59 3.99
N VAL A 99 -1.04 -2.98 2.73
CA VAL A 99 -1.23 -2.05 1.61
C VAL A 99 -2.49 -2.42 0.87
N GLY A 100 -3.28 -1.43 0.52
CA GLY A 100 -4.48 -1.65 -0.27
C GLY A 100 -4.98 -0.38 -0.94
N VAL A 101 -6.13 -0.51 -1.61
CA VAL A 101 -6.75 0.56 -2.37
C VAL A 101 -8.14 0.82 -1.83
N TYR A 102 -8.51 2.08 -1.72
CA TYR A 102 -9.83 2.45 -1.22
C TYR A 102 -10.35 3.71 -1.92
N ASP A 103 -11.65 3.96 -1.78
CA ASP A 103 -12.28 5.20 -2.20
C ASP A 103 -12.31 6.14 -0.99
N PHE A 104 -11.67 7.31 -1.09
CA PHE A 104 -11.54 8.19 0.08
C PHE A 104 -12.83 8.94 0.41
N THR A 105 -13.82 8.98 -0.50
CA THR A 105 -15.09 9.64 -0.21
C THR A 105 -16.02 8.75 0.60
N SER A 106 -15.99 7.43 0.37
CA SER A 106 -16.84 6.46 1.07
C SER A 106 -16.09 5.69 2.15
N GLY A 107 -14.75 5.64 2.07
CA GLY A 107 -13.92 4.79 2.91
C GLY A 107 -13.92 3.33 2.49
N ALA A 108 -14.63 2.96 1.44
CA ALA A 108 -14.74 1.57 1.01
C ALA A 108 -13.45 1.08 0.39
N ARG A 109 -12.93 -0.05 0.91
CA ARG A 109 -11.75 -0.72 0.33
C ARG A 109 -12.15 -1.49 -0.91
N ARG A 110 -11.28 -1.49 -1.92
CA ARG A 110 -11.48 -2.34 -3.09
C ARG A 110 -11.19 -3.78 -2.72
N PRO A 111 -12.04 -4.73 -3.16
CA PRO A 111 -11.78 -6.15 -2.96
C PRO A 111 -10.40 -6.53 -3.51
N ALA A 112 -9.65 -7.27 -2.72
CA ALA A 112 -8.29 -7.67 -3.05
C ALA A 112 -8.19 -9.18 -3.18
N SER A 113 -7.38 -9.62 -4.13
CA SER A 113 -7.06 -11.03 -4.32
C SER A 113 -5.56 -11.23 -4.52
N ASP A 114 -5.06 -12.42 -4.18
CA ASP A 114 -3.66 -12.78 -4.42
C ASP A 114 -3.45 -13.22 -5.88
N ALA A 115 -2.22 -13.64 -6.20
CA ALA A 115 -1.85 -14.08 -7.54
C ALA A 115 -2.64 -15.32 -8.00
N ALA A 116 -3.17 -16.10 -7.06
CA ALA A 116 -4.00 -17.27 -7.36
C ALA A 116 -5.50 -16.94 -7.45
N GLY A 117 -5.87 -15.68 -7.28
CA GLY A 117 -7.25 -15.24 -7.33
C GLY A 117 -8.02 -15.43 -6.02
N GLN A 118 -7.35 -15.81 -4.92
CA GLN A 118 -7.98 -15.99 -3.63
C GLN A 118 -8.18 -14.64 -2.93
N PRO A 119 -9.35 -14.41 -2.30
CA PRO A 119 -9.57 -13.17 -1.56
C PRO A 119 -8.54 -12.98 -0.43
N LEU A 120 -8.06 -11.74 -0.29
CA LEU A 120 -7.13 -11.39 0.78
C LEU A 120 -7.88 -10.88 2.01
N PRO A 121 -7.44 -11.25 3.23
CA PRO A 121 -8.01 -10.70 4.46
C PRO A 121 -7.88 -9.17 4.49
N ASP A 122 -8.92 -8.48 4.97
CA ASP A 122 -8.98 -7.03 5.10
C ASP A 122 -8.81 -6.27 3.78
N ASP A 123 -8.95 -6.96 2.65
CA ASP A 123 -8.70 -6.41 1.31
C ASP A 123 -7.36 -5.70 1.25
N ALA A 124 -6.31 -6.35 1.77
CA ALA A 124 -4.97 -5.80 1.85
C ALA A 124 -3.91 -6.87 1.55
N TRP A 125 -2.82 -6.43 0.96
CA TRP A 125 -1.61 -7.23 0.84
C TRP A 125 -0.76 -7.04 2.09
N ARG A 126 -0.36 -8.14 2.75
CA ARG A 126 0.46 -8.16 3.97
C ARG A 126 1.87 -8.58 3.62
N PHE A 127 2.85 -7.88 4.18
CA PHE A 127 4.25 -8.27 4.01
C PHE A 127 5.09 -7.83 5.21
N PRO A 128 6.21 -8.53 5.46
CA PRO A 128 7.04 -8.23 6.63
C PRO A 128 7.85 -6.95 6.44
N ILE A 129 8.30 -6.39 7.56
CA ILE A 129 9.17 -5.23 7.60
C ILE A 129 10.59 -5.70 7.91
N GLY A 130 11.55 -5.32 7.04
CA GLY A 130 12.96 -5.54 7.30
C GLY A 130 13.55 -4.47 8.21
N THR A 131 14.74 -4.71 8.71
CA THR A 131 15.51 -3.71 9.44
C THR A 131 16.59 -3.13 8.52
N CYS A 132 16.95 -1.88 8.73
CA CYS A 132 18.01 -1.27 7.94
C CYS A 132 19.36 -1.93 8.24
N PRO A 133 20.26 -2.00 7.25
CA PRO A 133 21.59 -2.60 7.42
C PRO A 133 22.42 -1.86 8.46
#